data_c516765a04f3b43476f35425ddd2cd55
#
_entry.id   c516765a04f3b43476f35425ddd2cd55
#
_cell.length_a   1.000
_cell.length_b   1.000
_cell.length_c   1.000
_cell.angle_alpha   90.00
_cell.angle_beta   90.00
_cell.angle_gamma   90.00
#
_symmetry.space_group_name_H-M   'P 1'
#
loop_
_entity.id
_entity.type
_entity.pdbx_description
1 polymer ?
#
loop_
_entity_poly.entity_id
_entity_poly.type
_entity_poly.pdbx_seq_one_letter_code
_entity_poly.pdbx_strand_id
1 'polypeptide(L)'
;QAEDGIRDLVRSRGLGDVYKRQSMTRTLSVLKQKPKIKKAMWSRRAQEYDQKINSGDIKLLSEVVRDLFRKDDQTEQSYSERQMFQVAFERYTREFAISSSLKFEEASTKILEILNKR
;
A
#
# COMPACT_ATOMS: atom_id res chain seq x y z
N GLN A 1 29.19 -8.79 -17.68
CA GLN A 1 28.06 -8.01 -17.22
C GLN A 1 26.94 -8.89 -16.73
N ALA A 2 26.59 -9.94 -17.48
CA ALA A 2 25.55 -10.86 -17.07
C ALA A 2 25.91 -11.59 -15.77
N GLU A 3 27.17 -11.96 -15.61
CA GLU A 3 27.63 -12.59 -14.37
C GLU A 3 27.61 -11.62 -13.20
N ASP A 4 28.05 -10.40 -13.42
CA ASP A 4 28.02 -9.37 -12.40
C ASP A 4 26.59 -9.03 -12.06
N GLY A 5 25.71 -9.00 -13.07
CA GLY A 5 24.29 -8.79 -12.87
C GLY A 5 23.67 -9.90 -12.04
N ILE A 6 24.07 -11.16 -12.25
CA ILE A 6 23.57 -12.30 -11.48
C ILE A 6 24.09 -12.24 -10.05
N ARG A 7 25.36 -11.92 -9.86
CA ARG A 7 25.93 -11.73 -8.52
C ARG A 7 25.24 -10.60 -7.77
N ASP A 8 25.07 -9.49 -8.45
CA ASP A 8 24.41 -8.34 -7.86
C ASP A 8 22.95 -8.66 -7.54
N LEU A 9 22.30 -9.46 -8.38
CA LEU A 9 20.93 -9.91 -8.12
C LEU A 9 20.85 -10.79 -6.89
N VAL A 10 21.80 -11.71 -6.70
CA VAL A 10 21.83 -12.58 -5.53
C VAL A 10 22.12 -11.76 -4.27
N ARG A 11 23.05 -10.84 -4.35
CA ARG A 11 23.34 -9.90 -3.27
C ARG A 11 22.18 -9.00 -2.97
N SER A 12 21.60 -8.47 -4.04
CA SER A 12 20.44 -7.55 -3.94
C SER A 12 19.22 -8.24 -3.36
N ARG A 13 19.07 -9.55 -3.58
CA ARG A 13 17.94 -10.28 -2.98
C ARG A 13 17.99 -10.26 -1.47
N GLY A 14 19.18 -10.53 -0.89
CA GLY A 14 19.33 -10.47 0.55
C GLY A 14 19.09 -9.07 1.10
N LEU A 15 19.76 -8.09 0.50
CA LEU A 15 19.62 -6.68 0.90
C LEU A 15 18.25 -6.13 0.53
N GLY A 16 17.75 -6.48 -0.66
CA GLY A 16 16.45 -6.03 -1.12
C GLY A 16 15.31 -6.54 -0.27
N ASP A 17 15.38 -7.80 0.17
CA ASP A 17 14.36 -8.39 1.02
C ASP A 17 14.33 -7.72 2.39
N VAL A 18 15.50 -7.49 2.98
CA VAL A 18 15.61 -6.78 4.26
C VAL A 18 15.08 -5.36 4.11
N TYR A 19 15.46 -4.68 3.04
CA TYR A 19 15.03 -3.33 2.76
C TYR A 19 13.52 -3.25 2.55
N LYS A 20 12.96 -4.20 1.80
CA LYS A 20 11.52 -4.28 1.57
C LYS A 20 10.77 -4.52 2.87
N ARG A 21 11.27 -5.39 3.73
CA ARG A 21 10.65 -5.65 5.03
C ARG A 21 10.64 -4.41 5.90
N GLN A 22 11.74 -3.69 5.95
CA GLN A 22 11.84 -2.45 6.71
C GLN A 22 10.89 -1.40 6.17
N SER A 23 10.85 -1.22 4.85
CA SER A 23 9.94 -0.29 4.20
C SER A 23 8.48 -0.67 4.47
N MET A 24 8.18 -1.95 4.40
CA MET A 24 6.83 -2.44 4.65
C MET A 24 6.42 -2.21 6.11
N THR A 25 7.32 -2.44 7.05
CA THR A 25 7.05 -2.17 8.47
C THR A 25 6.76 -0.70 8.71
N ARG A 26 7.49 0.19 8.05
CA ARG A 26 7.25 1.64 8.13
C ARG A 26 5.87 1.99 7.57
N THR A 27 5.47 1.36 6.48
CA THR A 27 4.16 1.63 5.89
C THR A 27 3.00 1.16 6.77
N LEU A 28 3.22 0.15 7.60
CA LEU A 28 2.21 -0.25 8.58
C LEU A 28 1.93 0.88 9.58
N SER A 29 2.95 1.64 9.94
CA SER A 29 2.77 2.83 10.78
C SER A 29 1.93 3.89 10.08
N VAL A 30 2.11 4.04 8.78
CA VAL A 30 1.29 4.96 7.98
C VAL A 30 -0.18 4.53 8.00
N LEU A 31 -0.44 3.24 7.85
CA LEU A 31 -1.81 2.72 7.88
C LEU A 31 -2.51 2.94 9.21
N LYS A 32 -1.77 3.01 10.29
CA LYS A 32 -2.33 3.28 11.63
C LYS A 32 -2.72 4.73 11.84
N GLN A 33 -2.28 5.63 10.99
CA GLN A 33 -2.59 7.05 11.09
C GLN A 33 -4.01 7.32 10.61
N LYS A 34 -4.57 8.43 11.06
CA LYS A 34 -5.88 8.87 10.58
C LYS A 34 -5.78 9.31 9.12
N PRO A 35 -6.83 9.13 8.33
CA PRO A 35 -6.81 9.55 6.94
C PRO A 35 -6.64 11.07 6.82
N LYS A 36 -5.80 11.48 5.89
CA LYS A 36 -5.58 12.89 5.57
C LYS A 36 -6.32 13.19 4.28
N ILE A 37 -7.54 13.71 4.41
CA ILE A 37 -8.38 14.03 3.27
C ILE A 37 -8.26 15.52 2.99
N LYS A 38 -7.73 15.86 1.82
CA LYS A 38 -7.62 17.27 1.41
C LYS A 38 -8.98 17.78 0.96
N LYS A 39 -9.23 19.07 1.23
CA LYS A 39 -10.43 19.76 0.78
C LYS A 39 -10.29 20.12 -0.70
N ALA A 40 -10.37 19.14 -1.57
CA ALA A 40 -10.25 19.32 -3.01
C ALA A 40 -11.32 18.52 -3.71
N MET A 41 -11.66 18.92 -4.93
CA MET A 41 -12.59 18.17 -5.75
C MET A 41 -12.09 16.76 -5.98
N TRP A 42 -13.00 15.81 -6.05
CA TRP A 42 -12.63 14.41 -6.23
C TRP A 42 -11.75 14.18 -7.45
N SER A 43 -12.03 14.86 -8.56
CA SER A 43 -11.23 14.68 -9.78
C SER A 43 -9.75 15.00 -9.55
N ARG A 44 -9.48 16.04 -8.77
CA ARG A 44 -8.10 16.43 -8.44
C ARG A 44 -7.47 15.45 -7.46
N ARG A 45 -8.22 15.05 -6.45
CA ARG A 45 -7.77 14.04 -5.47
C ARG A 45 -7.48 12.71 -6.16
N ALA A 46 -8.34 12.31 -7.10
CA ALA A 46 -8.18 11.08 -7.86
C ALA A 46 -6.89 11.09 -8.67
N GLN A 47 -6.54 12.23 -9.26
CA GLN A 47 -5.29 12.36 -10.00
C GLN A 47 -4.08 12.16 -9.09
N GLU A 48 -4.10 12.77 -7.91
CA GLU A 48 -3.02 12.60 -6.93
C GLU A 48 -2.88 11.15 -6.48
N TYR A 49 -3.99 10.50 -6.17
CA TYR A 49 -4.00 9.10 -5.76
C TYR A 49 -3.50 8.19 -6.87
N ASP A 50 -3.92 8.46 -8.09
CA ASP A 50 -3.49 7.68 -9.25
C ASP A 50 -1.97 7.79 -9.46
N GLN A 51 -1.43 8.99 -9.32
CA GLN A 51 0.01 9.22 -9.38
C GLN A 51 0.75 8.43 -8.29
N LYS A 52 0.23 8.44 -7.07
CA LYS A 52 0.82 7.70 -5.96
C LYS A 52 0.79 6.21 -6.20
N ILE A 53 -0.32 5.69 -6.71
CA ILE A 53 -0.46 4.26 -7.01
C ILE A 53 0.54 3.85 -8.09
N ASN A 54 0.71 4.67 -9.11
CA ASN A 54 1.57 4.37 -10.26
C ASN A 54 3.05 4.71 -10.05
N SER A 55 3.38 5.37 -8.94
CA SER A 55 4.76 5.76 -8.66
C SER A 55 5.68 4.60 -8.35
N GLY A 56 5.13 3.47 -7.94
CA GLY A 56 5.94 2.33 -7.51
C GLY A 56 6.49 2.46 -6.11
N ASP A 57 6.20 3.54 -5.41
CA ASP A 57 6.65 3.76 -4.04
C ASP A 57 5.63 3.18 -3.06
N ILE A 58 6.05 2.21 -2.26
CA ILE A 58 5.16 1.52 -1.33
C ILE A 58 4.62 2.46 -0.25
N LYS A 59 5.40 3.46 0.14
CA LYS A 59 4.96 4.45 1.12
C LYS A 59 3.79 5.26 0.58
N LEU A 60 3.91 5.75 -0.65
CA LEU A 60 2.84 6.51 -1.29
C LEU A 60 1.60 5.67 -1.49
N LEU A 61 1.79 4.39 -1.85
CA LEU A 61 0.69 3.46 -1.99
C LEU A 61 -0.04 3.23 -0.66
N SER A 62 0.70 3.11 0.43
CA SER A 62 0.12 2.95 1.76
C SER A 62 -0.68 4.19 2.18
N GLU A 63 -0.24 5.38 1.79
CA GLU A 63 -0.97 6.61 2.06
C GLU A 63 -2.33 6.60 1.36
N VAL A 64 -2.39 6.13 0.12
CA VAL A 64 -3.66 6.01 -0.62
C VAL A 64 -4.60 5.04 0.09
N VAL A 65 -4.09 3.88 0.49
CA VAL A 65 -4.89 2.88 1.23
C VAL A 65 -5.43 3.48 2.51
N ARG A 66 -4.58 4.18 3.27
CA ARG A 66 -4.98 4.84 4.52
C ARG A 66 -6.09 5.87 4.28
N ASP A 67 -5.92 6.70 3.28
CA ASP A 67 -6.81 7.84 3.06
C ASP A 67 -8.14 7.43 2.45
N LEU A 68 -8.16 6.38 1.65
CA LEU A 68 -9.38 5.93 0.97
C LEU A 68 -10.15 4.87 1.75
N PHE A 69 -9.56 4.27 2.78
CA PHE A 69 -10.26 3.26 3.56
C PHE A 69 -11.42 3.91 4.34
N ARG A 70 -12.58 3.28 4.29
CA ARG A 70 -13.77 3.69 5.07
C ARG A 70 -14.27 2.50 5.86
N LYS A 71 -14.60 2.75 7.12
CA LYS A 71 -15.27 1.76 7.95
C LYS A 71 -16.75 1.71 7.55
N ASP A 72 -17.39 0.61 7.84
CA ASP A 72 -18.77 0.36 7.44
C ASP A 72 -19.76 1.42 7.95
N ASP A 73 -19.44 2.03 9.11
CA ASP A 73 -20.29 3.04 9.74
C ASP A 73 -19.97 4.47 9.28
N GLN A 74 -19.05 4.63 8.35
CA GLN A 74 -18.66 5.95 7.86
C GLN A 74 -19.41 6.33 6.59
N THR A 75 -19.23 7.59 6.17
CA THR A 75 -19.86 8.14 4.97
C THR A 75 -19.63 7.25 3.75
N GLU A 76 -20.67 7.09 2.96
CA GLU A 76 -20.57 6.29 1.74
C GLU A 76 -19.54 6.85 0.78
N GLN A 77 -18.76 5.95 0.20
CA GLN A 77 -17.82 6.32 -0.85
C GLN A 77 -18.51 6.28 -2.20
N SER A 78 -18.07 7.14 -3.11
CA SER A 78 -18.48 7.04 -4.50
C SER A 78 -17.91 5.76 -5.11
N TYR A 79 -18.49 5.36 -6.24
CA TYR A 79 -18.02 4.19 -6.97
C TYR A 79 -16.53 4.33 -7.34
N SER A 80 -16.15 5.50 -7.83
CA SER A 80 -14.76 5.78 -8.22
C SER A 80 -13.79 5.65 -7.05
N GLU A 81 -14.18 6.15 -5.88
CA GLU A 81 -13.36 6.03 -4.68
C GLU A 81 -13.16 4.58 -4.28
N ARG A 82 -14.23 3.78 -4.31
CA ARG A 82 -14.14 2.36 -3.97
C ARG A 82 -13.26 1.61 -4.95
N GLN A 83 -13.38 1.87 -6.24
CA GLN A 83 -12.55 1.23 -7.26
C GLN A 83 -11.07 1.57 -7.04
N MET A 84 -10.77 2.82 -6.79
CA MET A 84 -9.40 3.26 -6.56
C MET A 84 -8.83 2.65 -5.29
N PHE A 85 -9.63 2.58 -4.22
CA PHE A 85 -9.22 1.93 -2.98
C PHE A 85 -8.90 0.45 -3.22
N GLN A 86 -9.75 -0.25 -3.96
CA GLN A 86 -9.53 -1.68 -4.24
C GLN A 86 -8.23 -1.92 -4.99
N VAL A 87 -7.93 -1.09 -5.98
CA VAL A 87 -6.68 -1.20 -6.73
C VAL A 87 -5.48 -0.97 -5.82
N ALA A 88 -5.53 0.09 -5.01
CA ALA A 88 -4.44 0.40 -4.09
C ALA A 88 -4.28 -0.68 -3.02
N PHE A 89 -5.38 -1.13 -2.45
CA PHE A 89 -5.39 -2.15 -1.41
C PHE A 89 -4.83 -3.47 -1.94
N GLU A 90 -5.25 -3.88 -3.13
CA GLU A 90 -4.77 -5.13 -3.73
C GLU A 90 -3.26 -5.08 -3.99
N ARG A 91 -2.78 -3.99 -4.56
CA ARG A 91 -1.34 -3.84 -4.82
C ARG A 91 -0.53 -3.82 -3.53
N TYR A 92 -0.99 -3.08 -2.54
CA TYR A 92 -0.31 -3.00 -1.25
C TYR A 92 -0.31 -4.35 -0.55
N THR A 93 -1.46 -5.03 -0.53
CA THR A 93 -1.60 -6.33 0.11
C THR A 93 -0.72 -7.37 -0.55
N ARG A 94 -0.62 -7.34 -1.87
CA ARG A 94 0.24 -8.27 -2.63
C ARG A 94 1.70 -8.08 -2.25
N GLU A 95 2.16 -6.84 -2.18
CA GLU A 95 3.54 -6.54 -1.76
C GLU A 95 3.78 -6.94 -0.31
N PHE A 96 2.82 -6.68 0.56
CA PHE A 96 2.91 -7.07 1.96
C PHE A 96 2.98 -8.59 2.10
N ALA A 97 2.16 -9.31 1.35
CA ALA A 97 2.16 -10.78 1.38
C ALA A 97 3.51 -11.34 0.95
N ILE A 98 4.08 -10.81 -0.12
CA ILE A 98 5.38 -11.25 -0.63
C ILE A 98 6.48 -10.98 0.39
N SER A 99 6.53 -9.77 0.93
CA SER A 99 7.62 -9.40 1.85
C SER A 99 7.51 -10.09 3.21
N SER A 100 6.29 -10.50 3.60
CA SER A 100 6.04 -11.17 4.88
C SER A 100 5.91 -12.69 4.75
N SER A 101 6.04 -13.22 3.55
CA SER A 101 5.86 -14.65 3.25
C SER A 101 4.50 -15.16 3.69
N LEU A 102 3.47 -14.36 3.48
CA LEU A 102 2.09 -14.70 3.80
C LEU A 102 1.30 -14.94 2.52
N LYS A 103 0.19 -15.65 2.67
CA LYS A 103 -0.80 -15.75 1.60
C LYS A 103 -1.54 -14.43 1.48
N PHE A 104 -2.05 -14.13 0.30
CA PHE A 104 -2.78 -12.90 0.06
C PHE A 104 -3.93 -12.72 1.07
N GLU A 105 -4.68 -13.77 1.33
CA GLU A 105 -5.81 -13.72 2.24
C GLU A 105 -5.38 -13.37 3.67
N GLU A 106 -4.30 -13.96 4.14
CA GLU A 106 -3.76 -13.67 5.47
C GLU A 106 -3.26 -12.22 5.56
N ALA A 107 -2.57 -11.76 4.53
CA ALA A 107 -2.08 -10.38 4.46
C ALA A 107 -3.25 -9.40 4.44
N SER A 108 -4.28 -9.68 3.66
CA SER A 108 -5.48 -8.88 3.57
C SER A 108 -6.15 -8.72 4.94
N THR A 109 -6.31 -9.83 5.65
CA THR A 109 -6.91 -9.83 6.99
C THR A 109 -6.12 -8.94 7.95
N LYS A 110 -4.79 -9.07 7.95
CA LYS A 110 -3.93 -8.27 8.83
C LYS A 110 -4.04 -6.78 8.53
N ILE A 111 -4.03 -6.40 7.25
CA ILE A 111 -4.12 -5.01 6.86
C ILE A 111 -5.47 -4.43 7.25
N LEU A 112 -6.55 -5.16 7.02
CA LEU A 112 -7.90 -4.71 7.40
C LEU A 112 -8.02 -4.55 8.91
N GLU A 113 -7.42 -5.45 9.70
CA GLU A 113 -7.41 -5.32 11.15
C GLU A 113 -6.73 -4.02 11.58
N ILE A 114 -5.59 -3.70 10.98
CA ILE A 114 -4.85 -2.46 11.30
C ILE A 114 -5.71 -1.24 10.96
N LEU A 115 -6.33 -1.24 9.80
CA LEU A 115 -7.17 -0.12 9.36
C LEU A 115 -8.40 0.04 10.23
N ASN A 116 -8.99 -1.03 10.69
CA ASN A 116 -10.18 -1.00 11.54
C ASN A 116 -9.90 -0.57 12.97
N LYS A 117 -8.67 -0.76 13.42
CA LYS A 117 -8.29 -0.41 14.81
C LYS A 117 -7.93 1.06 15.00
N ARG A 118 -7.74 1.80 13.92
CA ARG A 118 -7.33 3.21 14.03
C ARG A 118 -8.46 4.15 14.41
#